data_a4e00aed974f5906fc9117c539689a7c
#
_entry.id   a4e00aed974f5906fc9117c539689a7c
#
_cell.length_a   1.000
_cell.length_b   1.000
_cell.length_c   1.000
_cell.angle_alpha   90.00
_cell.angle_beta   90.00
_cell.angle_gamma   90.00
#
_symmetry.space_group_name_H-M   'P 1'
#
loop_
_entity.id
_entity.type
_entity.pdbx_description
1 polymer ?
#
loop_
_entity_poly.entity_id
_entity_poly.type
_entity_poly.pdbx_seq_one_letter_code
_entity_poly.pdbx_strand_id
1 'polypeptide(L)'
;GPSTLRTGVEKSRNLMTVRVALELGIDKIINFSKQINIYENPDELMSISLGSAETTLLKITTAYCSFVNGGKLVTPILIDRIQDSEGKTIFNNEKRFCEDCDKISFKGKKMPKINNNFKQIFSSQTAYQMTSILEGVIKRGTGKGLRELNLELAGKTGTTDNNTDTWFIGFTSNLVVGVYVGHDKPKSLGKYETGSKTAMPIFKEFIKNAVNNYQARPFKVAKNIKMMVVDEKTGKKADFGSKKTIIESFKKEKIENELNVGIDGLNYKISKNDILKFY
;
A
#
# COMPACT_ATOMS: atom_id res chain seq x y z
N GLY A 1 -4.46 -2.99 25.36
CA GLY A 1 -5.16 -1.72 25.47
C GLY A 1 -5.48 -1.13 24.10
N PRO A 2 -6.21 -0.02 24.02
CA PRO A 2 -6.50 0.66 22.76
C PRO A 2 -5.22 1.00 21.99
N SER A 3 -5.25 0.83 20.67
CA SER A 3 -4.12 1.09 19.79
C SER A 3 -4.64 1.65 18.47
N THR A 4 -3.85 2.48 17.81
CA THR A 4 -4.21 3.03 16.50
C THR A 4 -4.12 1.95 15.43
N LEU A 5 -4.91 2.09 14.35
CA LEU A 5 -4.84 1.21 13.18
C LEU A 5 -3.41 1.17 12.61
N ARG A 6 -2.75 2.33 12.54
CA ARG A 6 -1.34 2.45 12.14
C ARG A 6 -0.44 1.52 12.95
N THR A 7 -0.53 1.56 14.28
CA THR A 7 0.24 0.67 15.17
C THR A 7 -0.05 -0.80 14.88
N GLY A 8 -1.31 -1.14 14.61
CA GLY A 8 -1.72 -2.50 14.23
C GLY A 8 -0.99 -3.00 12.98
N VAL A 9 -0.97 -2.21 11.93
CA VAL A 9 -0.29 -2.55 10.67
C VAL A 9 1.23 -2.54 10.82
N GLU A 10 1.81 -1.50 11.45
CA GLU A 10 3.27 -1.37 11.63
C GLU A 10 3.85 -2.53 12.46
N LYS A 11 3.13 -2.99 13.46
CA LYS A 11 3.53 -4.10 14.33
C LYS A 11 2.99 -5.45 13.89
N SER A 12 2.24 -5.50 12.78
CA SER A 12 1.63 -6.71 12.23
C SER A 12 0.80 -7.49 13.28
N ARG A 13 -0.12 -6.79 13.97
CA ARG A 13 -0.93 -7.35 15.06
C ARG A 13 -2.17 -8.06 14.52
N ASN A 14 -2.15 -9.38 14.47
CA ASN A 14 -3.24 -10.20 13.93
C ASN A 14 -4.60 -9.90 14.60
N LEU A 15 -4.65 -9.79 15.94
CA LEU A 15 -5.89 -9.51 16.65
C LEU A 15 -6.54 -8.20 16.22
N MET A 16 -5.75 -7.16 15.92
CA MET A 16 -6.29 -5.89 15.44
C MET A 16 -6.84 -6.02 14.03
N THR A 17 -6.14 -6.77 13.17
CA THR A 17 -6.60 -7.05 11.79
C THR A 17 -7.94 -7.79 11.82
N VAL A 18 -8.06 -8.83 12.63
CA VAL A 18 -9.32 -9.60 12.77
C VAL A 18 -10.47 -8.72 13.31
N ARG A 19 -10.22 -7.86 14.29
CA ARG A 19 -11.25 -6.91 14.79
C ARG A 19 -11.73 -5.94 13.71
N VAL A 20 -10.82 -5.40 12.92
CA VAL A 20 -11.19 -4.54 11.79
C VAL A 20 -11.97 -5.32 10.73
N ALA A 21 -11.57 -6.57 10.46
CA ALA A 21 -12.27 -7.44 9.53
C ALA A 21 -13.70 -7.78 10.00
N LEU A 22 -13.90 -8.04 11.28
CA LEU A 22 -15.22 -8.26 11.88
C LEU A 22 -16.13 -7.03 11.75
N GLU A 23 -15.57 -5.84 11.96
CA GLU A 23 -16.32 -4.57 11.83
C GLU A 23 -16.69 -4.27 10.38
N LEU A 24 -15.79 -4.53 9.43
CA LEU A 24 -16.01 -4.30 8.00
C LEU A 24 -16.98 -5.31 7.38
N GLY A 25 -16.93 -6.56 7.81
CA GLY A 25 -17.56 -7.71 7.15
C GLY A 25 -16.62 -8.39 6.16
N ILE A 26 -16.60 -9.72 6.18
CA ILE A 26 -15.70 -10.53 5.35
C ILE A 26 -16.04 -10.42 3.85
N ASP A 27 -17.32 -10.27 3.51
CA ASP A 27 -17.82 -10.05 2.16
C ASP A 27 -17.15 -8.85 1.47
N LYS A 28 -17.00 -7.74 2.18
CA LYS A 28 -16.34 -6.54 1.64
C LYS A 28 -14.86 -6.76 1.41
N ILE A 29 -14.19 -7.49 2.30
CA ILE A 29 -12.77 -7.83 2.16
C ILE A 29 -12.57 -8.71 0.93
N ILE A 30 -13.40 -9.74 0.76
CA ILE A 30 -13.35 -10.64 -0.40
C ILE A 30 -13.63 -9.87 -1.70
N ASN A 31 -14.68 -9.07 -1.73
CA ASN A 31 -15.02 -8.26 -2.90
C ASN A 31 -13.89 -7.31 -3.28
N PHE A 32 -13.27 -6.66 -2.29
CA PHE A 32 -12.12 -5.80 -2.54
C PHE A 32 -10.91 -6.58 -3.05
N SER A 33 -10.60 -7.75 -2.49
CA SER A 33 -9.49 -8.58 -2.93
C SER A 33 -9.64 -9.09 -4.38
N LYS A 34 -10.89 -9.38 -4.79
CA LYS A 34 -11.23 -9.68 -6.19
C LYS A 34 -11.04 -8.46 -7.09
N GLN A 35 -11.47 -7.28 -6.66
CA GLN A 35 -11.32 -6.04 -7.44
C GLN A 35 -9.86 -5.67 -7.74
N ILE A 36 -8.94 -6.00 -6.83
CA ILE A 36 -7.50 -5.77 -7.00
C ILE A 36 -6.74 -7.00 -7.49
N ASN A 37 -7.46 -8.03 -7.93
CA ASN A 37 -6.95 -9.27 -8.52
C ASN A 37 -5.99 -10.07 -7.63
N ILE A 38 -6.14 -10.01 -6.30
CA ILE A 38 -5.35 -10.86 -5.38
C ILE A 38 -5.92 -12.26 -5.36
N TYR A 39 -7.23 -12.40 -5.14
CA TYR A 39 -7.94 -13.67 -5.09
C TYR A 39 -9.00 -13.74 -6.17
N GLU A 40 -9.23 -14.94 -6.72
CA GLU A 40 -10.31 -15.18 -7.69
C GLU A 40 -11.60 -15.61 -6.99
N ASN A 41 -11.57 -16.73 -6.30
CA ASN A 41 -12.71 -17.30 -5.58
C ASN A 41 -12.25 -17.83 -4.21
N PRO A 42 -11.91 -16.93 -3.26
CA PRO A 42 -11.50 -17.38 -1.94
C PRO A 42 -12.72 -17.82 -1.12
N ASP A 43 -12.52 -18.77 -0.21
CA ASP A 43 -13.53 -19.16 0.76
C ASP A 43 -13.88 -18.00 1.69
N GLU A 44 -15.15 -17.91 2.14
CA GLU A 44 -15.61 -16.84 3.04
C GLU A 44 -15.19 -17.08 4.48
N LEU A 45 -13.90 -17.24 4.73
CA LEU A 45 -13.34 -17.48 6.05
C LEU A 45 -12.70 -16.22 6.63
N MET A 46 -12.90 -15.98 7.92
CA MET A 46 -12.31 -14.85 8.63
C MET A 46 -10.76 -14.84 8.55
N SER A 47 -10.14 -16.02 8.46
CA SER A 47 -8.69 -16.19 8.31
C SER A 47 -8.11 -15.53 7.05
N ILE A 48 -8.93 -15.27 6.01
CA ILE A 48 -8.54 -14.51 4.82
C ILE A 48 -8.02 -13.12 5.18
N SER A 49 -8.57 -12.50 6.23
CA SER A 49 -8.11 -11.20 6.71
C SER A 49 -6.64 -11.22 7.18
N LEU A 50 -6.13 -12.40 7.49
CA LEU A 50 -4.74 -12.67 7.86
C LEU A 50 -3.89 -13.22 6.70
N GLY A 51 -4.50 -13.43 5.52
CA GLY A 51 -3.80 -13.91 4.33
C GLY A 51 -3.73 -15.43 4.22
N SER A 52 -4.74 -16.17 4.69
CA SER A 52 -4.78 -17.64 4.61
C SER A 52 -5.10 -18.18 3.21
N ALA A 53 -5.68 -17.36 2.34
CA ALA A 53 -6.01 -17.78 0.98
C ALA A 53 -4.76 -17.75 0.07
N GLU A 54 -4.71 -18.72 -0.84
CA GLU A 54 -3.60 -18.85 -1.78
C GLU A 54 -3.61 -17.75 -2.85
N THR A 55 -2.43 -17.26 -3.17
CA THR A 55 -2.21 -16.28 -4.25
C THR A 55 -0.81 -16.44 -4.82
N THR A 56 -0.54 -15.77 -5.94
CA THR A 56 0.82 -15.76 -6.53
C THR A 56 1.60 -14.52 -6.09
N LEU A 57 2.94 -14.65 -6.09
CA LEU A 57 3.83 -13.52 -5.83
C LEU A 57 3.55 -12.35 -6.79
N LEU A 58 3.26 -12.65 -8.06
CA LEU A 58 2.95 -11.62 -9.05
C LEU A 58 1.66 -10.88 -8.70
N LYS A 59 0.58 -11.59 -8.34
CA LYS A 59 -0.72 -10.97 -8.00
C LYS A 59 -0.60 -10.01 -6.82
N ILE A 60 0.04 -10.45 -5.73
CA ILE A 60 0.17 -9.60 -4.54
C ILE A 60 1.12 -8.42 -4.78
N THR A 61 2.24 -8.63 -5.48
CA THR A 61 3.16 -7.54 -5.83
C THR A 61 2.47 -6.50 -6.72
N THR A 62 1.67 -6.96 -7.69
CA THR A 62 0.88 -6.07 -8.56
C THR A 62 -0.17 -5.28 -7.78
N ALA A 63 -0.84 -5.90 -6.81
CA ALA A 63 -1.80 -5.21 -5.95
C ALA A 63 -1.15 -4.05 -5.17
N TYR A 64 0.08 -4.24 -4.69
CA TYR A 64 0.84 -3.17 -4.02
C TYR A 64 1.20 -2.00 -4.95
N CYS A 65 1.30 -2.22 -6.27
CA CYS A 65 1.47 -1.13 -7.22
C CYS A 65 0.34 -0.10 -7.14
N SER A 66 -0.88 -0.52 -6.75
CA SER A 66 -2.01 0.40 -6.59
C SER A 66 -1.81 1.43 -5.48
N PHE A 67 -1.01 1.15 -4.47
CA PHE A 67 -0.65 2.16 -3.45
C PHE A 67 0.29 3.22 -4.01
N VAL A 68 1.25 2.82 -4.84
CA VAL A 68 2.29 3.70 -5.38
C VAL A 68 1.73 4.60 -6.48
N ASN A 69 0.82 4.08 -7.32
CA ASN A 69 0.28 4.79 -8.48
C ASN A 69 -1.00 5.61 -8.20
N GLY A 70 -1.35 5.79 -6.92
CA GLY A 70 -2.50 6.60 -6.51
C GLY A 70 -3.85 5.90 -6.62
N GLY A 71 -3.90 4.59 -6.42
CA GLY A 71 -5.13 3.79 -6.30
C GLY A 71 -5.66 3.23 -7.62
N LYS A 72 -4.85 3.14 -8.64
CA LYS A 72 -5.20 2.61 -9.96
C LYS A 72 -4.84 1.13 -10.06
N LEU A 73 -5.71 0.34 -10.68
CA LEU A 73 -5.41 -1.06 -11.00
C LEU A 73 -4.28 -1.15 -12.02
N VAL A 74 -3.33 -2.04 -11.74
CA VAL A 74 -2.24 -2.37 -12.67
C VAL A 74 -2.49 -3.75 -13.26
N THR A 75 -2.26 -3.88 -14.56
CA THR A 75 -2.17 -5.17 -15.25
C THR A 75 -0.71 -5.38 -15.64
N PRO A 76 -0.04 -6.43 -15.13
CA PRO A 76 1.33 -6.71 -15.50
C PRO A 76 1.46 -6.97 -17.01
N ILE A 77 2.50 -6.43 -17.62
CA ILE A 77 2.82 -6.62 -19.04
C ILE A 77 4.16 -7.34 -19.11
N LEU A 78 4.18 -8.51 -19.72
CA LEU A 78 5.40 -9.26 -19.96
C LEU A 78 5.94 -8.96 -21.37
N ILE A 79 5.05 -8.86 -22.36
CA ILE A 79 5.39 -8.57 -23.74
C ILE A 79 4.74 -7.24 -24.12
N ASP A 80 5.54 -6.21 -24.31
CA ASP A 80 5.07 -4.89 -24.70
C ASP A 80 4.82 -4.81 -26.23
N ARG A 81 5.77 -5.30 -27.01
CA ARG A 81 5.74 -5.23 -28.49
C ARG A 81 6.39 -6.44 -29.13
N ILE A 82 5.86 -6.86 -30.27
CA ILE A 82 6.49 -7.84 -31.17
C ILE A 82 6.62 -7.18 -32.54
N GLN A 83 7.80 -7.29 -33.15
CA GLN A 83 8.08 -6.81 -34.49
C GLN A 83 8.57 -7.98 -35.34
N ASP A 84 8.28 -7.96 -36.66
CA ASP A 84 8.83 -8.90 -37.62
C ASP A 84 10.29 -8.54 -37.99
N SER A 85 10.89 -9.32 -38.87
CA SER A 85 12.28 -9.11 -39.35
C SER A 85 12.47 -7.81 -40.13
N GLU A 86 11.40 -7.19 -40.59
CA GLU A 86 11.41 -5.92 -41.34
C GLU A 86 11.16 -4.71 -40.41
N GLY A 87 10.98 -4.96 -39.10
CA GLY A 87 10.72 -3.93 -38.08
C GLY A 87 9.25 -3.49 -38.01
N LYS A 88 8.34 -4.15 -38.74
CA LYS A 88 6.91 -3.88 -38.67
C LYS A 88 6.33 -4.44 -37.38
N THR A 89 5.60 -3.61 -36.62
CA THR A 89 4.93 -4.02 -35.40
C THR A 89 3.75 -4.93 -35.72
N ILE A 90 3.82 -6.19 -35.29
CA ILE A 90 2.77 -7.21 -35.45
C ILE A 90 1.92 -7.38 -34.18
N PHE A 91 2.46 -6.98 -33.01
CA PHE A 91 1.75 -6.92 -31.76
C PHE A 91 2.18 -5.70 -30.96
N ASN A 92 1.22 -4.99 -30.36
CA ASN A 92 1.47 -3.87 -29.45
C ASN A 92 0.45 -3.92 -28.30
N ASN A 93 0.95 -3.98 -27.08
CA ASN A 93 0.13 -3.97 -25.86
C ASN A 93 -0.22 -2.53 -25.39
N GLU A 94 0.30 -1.52 -26.04
CA GLU A 94 0.01 -0.12 -25.71
C GLU A 94 -1.48 0.20 -25.92
N LYS A 95 -2.18 0.46 -24.83
CA LYS A 95 -3.63 0.79 -24.83
C LYS A 95 -3.88 2.29 -24.62
N ARG A 96 -2.83 3.06 -24.37
CA ARG A 96 -2.96 4.51 -24.28
C ARG A 96 -3.13 5.08 -25.67
N PHE A 97 -4.03 5.99 -25.84
CA PHE A 97 -4.11 6.74 -27.07
C PHE A 97 -3.85 8.22 -26.82
N CYS A 98 -3.26 8.85 -27.78
CA CYS A 98 -2.93 10.27 -27.74
C CYS A 98 -3.87 11.04 -28.65
N GLU A 99 -4.66 11.94 -28.08
CA GLU A 99 -5.41 12.90 -28.86
C GLU A 99 -4.43 13.93 -29.47
N ASP A 100 -4.53 14.15 -30.76
CA ASP A 100 -3.74 15.14 -31.52
C ASP A 100 -2.23 14.82 -31.67
N CYS A 101 -1.76 13.60 -31.37
CA CYS A 101 -0.36 13.23 -31.60
C CYS A 101 0.00 13.05 -33.09
N ASP A 102 -0.98 12.76 -33.95
CA ASP A 102 -0.78 12.56 -35.40
C ASP A 102 -0.68 13.88 -36.16
N LYS A 103 -0.88 14.99 -35.47
CA LYS A 103 -0.76 16.31 -36.12
C LYS A 103 0.70 16.69 -36.31
N ILE A 104 1.13 16.79 -37.56
CA ILE A 104 2.51 17.08 -38.01
C ILE A 104 3.04 18.43 -37.50
N SER A 105 2.21 19.33 -37.01
CA SER A 105 2.64 20.63 -36.50
C SER A 105 2.07 20.94 -35.12
N PHE A 106 2.96 21.03 -34.14
CA PHE A 106 2.67 21.58 -32.82
C PHE A 106 2.59 23.12 -32.92
N LYS A 107 1.39 23.67 -32.93
CA LYS A 107 1.17 25.14 -32.93
C LYS A 107 1.26 25.78 -31.54
N GLY A 108 1.96 25.19 -30.58
CA GLY A 108 2.35 25.81 -29.30
C GLY A 108 1.24 26.07 -28.28
N LYS A 109 -0.03 25.71 -28.55
CA LYS A 109 -1.15 26.09 -27.67
C LYS A 109 -1.67 25.03 -26.73
N LYS A 110 -1.48 23.75 -26.99
CA LYS A 110 -1.86 22.63 -26.08
C LYS A 110 -0.89 21.47 -26.22
N MET A 111 -0.38 20.96 -25.10
CA MET A 111 0.37 19.71 -25.11
C MET A 111 -0.54 18.54 -25.47
N PRO A 112 -0.05 17.55 -26.24
CA PRO A 112 -0.77 16.31 -26.52
C PRO A 112 -1.26 15.67 -25.22
N LYS A 113 -2.51 15.24 -25.19
CA LYS A 113 -3.11 14.61 -24.03
C LYS A 113 -3.12 13.10 -24.21
N ILE A 114 -2.32 12.42 -23.39
CA ILE A 114 -2.32 10.95 -23.34
C ILE A 114 -3.44 10.51 -22.41
N ASN A 115 -4.43 9.83 -22.96
CA ASN A 115 -5.53 9.26 -22.20
C ASN A 115 -5.15 7.86 -21.70
N ASN A 116 -5.17 7.69 -20.40
CA ASN A 116 -4.92 6.41 -19.71
C ASN A 116 -6.25 5.80 -19.26
N ASN A 117 -6.55 4.59 -19.72
CA ASN A 117 -7.73 3.83 -19.33
C ASN A 117 -7.52 3.03 -18.03
N PHE A 118 -6.82 3.58 -17.04
CA PHE A 118 -6.64 2.90 -15.77
C PHE A 118 -7.90 2.94 -14.92
N LYS A 119 -8.34 1.77 -14.48
CA LYS A 119 -9.45 1.65 -13.53
C LYS A 119 -9.01 2.15 -12.15
N GLN A 120 -9.68 3.19 -11.63
CA GLN A 120 -9.48 3.64 -10.25
C GLN A 120 -10.18 2.67 -9.30
N ILE A 121 -9.44 2.09 -8.35
CA ILE A 121 -9.96 1.13 -7.36
C ILE A 121 -10.29 1.82 -6.04
N PHE A 122 -9.41 2.70 -5.59
CA PHE A 122 -9.64 3.54 -4.41
C PHE A 122 -9.01 4.91 -4.62
N SER A 123 -9.40 5.87 -3.80
CA SER A 123 -8.94 7.25 -3.98
C SER A 123 -7.43 7.39 -3.79
N SER A 124 -6.83 8.39 -4.45
CA SER A 124 -5.41 8.69 -4.29
C SER A 124 -5.05 9.08 -2.85
N GLN A 125 -5.99 9.65 -2.11
CA GLN A 125 -5.83 9.96 -0.69
C GLN A 125 -5.70 8.67 0.14
N THR A 126 -6.55 7.67 -0.12
CA THR A 126 -6.48 6.36 0.54
C THR A 126 -5.17 5.66 0.19
N ALA A 127 -4.75 5.69 -1.08
CA ALA A 127 -3.45 5.15 -1.51
C ALA A 127 -2.29 5.77 -0.73
N TYR A 128 -2.28 7.10 -0.60
CA TYR A 128 -1.25 7.80 0.14
C TYR A 128 -1.27 7.49 1.64
N GLN A 129 -2.45 7.42 2.26
CA GLN A 129 -2.58 7.03 3.67
C GLN A 129 -2.00 5.64 3.92
N MET A 130 -2.32 4.66 3.05
CA MET A 130 -1.73 3.32 3.14
C MET A 130 -0.21 3.33 2.93
N THR A 131 0.28 4.07 1.94
CA THR A 131 1.73 4.26 1.73
C THR A 131 2.40 4.81 2.99
N SER A 132 1.84 5.85 3.60
CA SER A 132 2.35 6.43 4.85
C SER A 132 2.35 5.44 6.03
N ILE A 133 1.32 4.59 6.15
CA ILE A 133 1.30 3.53 7.16
C ILE A 133 2.39 2.49 6.87
N LEU A 134 2.56 2.09 5.61
CA LEU A 134 3.57 1.12 5.19
C LEU A 134 5.02 1.66 5.29
N GLU A 135 5.23 2.97 5.15
CA GLU A 135 6.50 3.62 5.54
C GLU A 135 6.76 3.45 7.04
N GLY A 136 5.71 3.57 7.86
CA GLY A 136 5.79 3.35 9.29
C GLY A 136 6.27 1.94 9.66
N VAL A 137 5.95 0.92 8.85
CA VAL A 137 6.49 -0.45 9.01
C VAL A 137 8.02 -0.44 8.96
N ILE A 138 8.60 0.34 8.04
CA ILE A 138 10.06 0.48 7.92
C ILE A 138 10.61 1.38 9.05
N LYS A 139 9.94 2.51 9.31
CA LYS A 139 10.43 3.50 10.28
C LYS A 139 10.31 3.02 11.74
N ARG A 140 9.24 2.30 12.11
CA ARG A 140 8.91 1.93 13.51
C ARG A 140 8.50 0.48 13.72
N GLY A 141 8.18 -0.24 12.62
CA GLY A 141 7.57 -1.56 12.64
C GLY A 141 8.53 -2.72 12.41
N THR A 142 7.98 -3.77 11.79
CA THR A 142 8.66 -5.04 11.52
C THR A 142 9.75 -4.94 10.45
N GLY A 143 9.75 -3.87 9.64
CA GLY A 143 10.72 -3.62 8.57
C GLY A 143 11.94 -2.78 8.97
N LYS A 144 12.20 -2.55 10.26
CA LYS A 144 13.27 -1.66 10.76
C LYS A 144 14.67 -1.95 10.21
N GLY A 145 14.95 -3.20 9.82
CA GLY A 145 16.24 -3.58 9.24
C GLY A 145 16.56 -2.90 7.89
N LEU A 146 15.57 -2.27 7.26
CA LEU A 146 15.77 -1.51 6.02
C LEU A 146 16.13 -0.03 6.24
N ARG A 147 16.06 0.47 7.47
CA ARG A 147 16.36 1.89 7.79
C ARG A 147 17.77 2.31 7.42
N GLU A 148 18.74 1.39 7.53
CA GLU A 148 20.13 1.65 7.20
C GLU A 148 20.36 1.99 5.71
N LEU A 149 19.42 1.63 4.82
CA LEU A 149 19.51 2.01 3.40
C LEU A 149 19.32 3.50 3.17
N ASN A 150 18.76 4.21 4.17
CA ASN A 150 18.51 5.64 4.10
C ASN A 150 17.70 6.07 2.87
N LEU A 151 16.74 5.22 2.46
CA LEU A 151 15.85 5.40 1.32
C LEU A 151 14.41 5.60 1.79
N GLU A 152 13.62 6.31 1.00
CA GLU A 152 12.17 6.40 1.18
C GLU A 152 11.54 5.08 0.74
N LEU A 153 11.28 4.21 1.70
CA LEU A 153 10.77 2.86 1.52
C LEU A 153 9.49 2.66 2.31
N ALA A 154 8.58 1.93 1.71
CA ALA A 154 7.40 1.39 2.37
C ALA A 154 7.31 -0.12 2.11
N GLY A 155 6.64 -0.87 2.97
CA GLY A 155 6.52 -2.31 2.75
C GLY A 155 5.86 -3.04 3.90
N LYS A 156 5.71 -4.35 3.74
CA LYS A 156 5.09 -5.24 4.72
C LYS A 156 5.74 -6.61 4.72
N THR A 157 5.98 -7.13 5.91
CA THR A 157 6.36 -8.52 6.15
C THR A 157 5.14 -9.43 6.17
N GLY A 158 5.26 -10.65 5.67
CA GLY A 158 4.32 -11.74 5.85
C GLY A 158 5.03 -12.97 6.41
N THR A 159 4.36 -13.74 7.26
CA THR A 159 4.84 -15.00 7.79
C THR A 159 3.63 -15.87 8.04
N THR A 160 3.60 -17.07 7.48
CA THR A 160 2.55 -18.05 7.74
C THR A 160 2.79 -18.77 9.07
N ASP A 161 1.75 -19.45 9.54
CA ASP A 161 1.86 -20.30 10.72
C ASP A 161 2.96 -21.35 10.55
N ASN A 162 3.63 -21.71 11.63
CA ASN A 162 4.78 -22.61 11.65
C ASN A 162 5.97 -22.18 10.80
N ASN A 163 6.01 -20.90 10.34
CA ASN A 163 7.06 -20.33 9.49
C ASN A 163 7.31 -21.17 8.22
N THR A 164 6.24 -21.62 7.55
CA THR A 164 6.34 -22.38 6.29
C THR A 164 6.66 -21.48 5.11
N ASP A 165 6.13 -20.25 5.14
CA ASP A 165 6.31 -19.25 4.10
C ASP A 165 6.66 -17.90 4.70
N THR A 166 7.57 -17.21 4.07
CA THR A 166 7.95 -15.86 4.43
C THR A 166 7.87 -14.93 3.24
N TRP A 167 7.29 -13.76 3.46
CA TRP A 167 7.02 -12.76 2.45
C TRP A 167 7.57 -11.41 2.85
N PHE A 168 8.02 -10.65 1.87
CA PHE A 168 8.24 -9.23 2.00
C PHE A 168 7.84 -8.53 0.70
N ILE A 169 6.87 -7.62 0.78
CA ILE A 169 6.55 -6.74 -0.34
C ILE A 169 6.96 -5.33 0.07
N GLY A 170 7.89 -4.77 -0.67
CA GLY A 170 8.41 -3.43 -0.41
C GLY A 170 8.45 -2.59 -1.68
N PHE A 171 8.46 -1.28 -1.52
CA PHE A 171 8.43 -0.37 -2.65
C PHE A 171 9.05 0.99 -2.35
N THR A 172 9.55 1.61 -3.42
CA THR A 172 9.85 3.04 -3.54
C THR A 172 8.73 3.75 -4.28
N SER A 173 8.89 5.01 -4.62
CA SER A 173 7.91 5.76 -5.41
C SER A 173 7.75 5.28 -6.87
N ASN A 174 8.64 4.44 -7.37
CA ASN A 174 8.68 4.01 -8.77
C ASN A 174 9.00 2.52 -8.99
N LEU A 175 9.23 1.76 -7.93
CA LEU A 175 9.57 0.34 -8.01
C LEU A 175 8.88 -0.43 -6.88
N VAL A 176 8.19 -1.51 -7.22
CA VAL A 176 7.60 -2.46 -6.26
C VAL A 176 8.28 -3.80 -6.43
N VAL A 177 8.73 -4.39 -5.33
CA VAL A 177 9.44 -5.66 -5.30
C VAL A 177 8.79 -6.59 -4.31
N GLY A 178 8.43 -7.79 -4.77
CA GLY A 178 7.94 -8.86 -3.93
C GLY A 178 8.98 -9.96 -3.78
N VAL A 179 9.15 -10.46 -2.57
CA VAL A 179 10.00 -11.59 -2.23
C VAL A 179 9.19 -12.63 -1.48
N TYR A 180 9.29 -13.86 -1.93
CA TYR A 180 8.71 -15.04 -1.30
C TYR A 180 9.80 -16.08 -1.08
N VAL A 181 9.79 -16.69 0.09
CA VAL A 181 10.64 -17.85 0.42
C VAL A 181 9.76 -18.90 1.10
N GLY A 182 9.75 -20.09 0.53
CA GLY A 182 8.95 -21.22 1.00
C GLY A 182 9.35 -22.50 0.25
N HIS A 183 8.70 -23.60 0.61
CA HIS A 183 8.84 -24.89 -0.08
C HIS A 183 7.59 -25.20 -0.89
N ASP A 184 7.72 -25.89 -2.01
CA ASP A 184 6.57 -26.34 -2.84
C ASP A 184 5.58 -27.20 -2.03
N LYS A 185 6.11 -28.04 -1.14
CA LYS A 185 5.31 -28.73 -0.13
C LYS A 185 5.51 -28.02 1.22
N PRO A 186 4.45 -27.58 1.90
CA PRO A 186 4.56 -26.82 3.14
C PRO A 186 5.47 -27.53 4.16
N LYS A 187 6.58 -26.89 4.47
CA LYS A 187 7.57 -27.33 5.44
C LYS A 187 8.15 -26.13 6.14
N SER A 188 8.33 -26.21 7.47
CA SER A 188 8.91 -25.11 8.24
C SER A 188 10.31 -24.74 7.76
N LEU A 189 10.53 -23.45 7.55
CA LEU A 189 11.85 -22.88 7.26
C LEU A 189 12.75 -22.81 8.50
N GLY A 190 12.16 -22.93 9.68
CA GLY A 190 12.87 -22.89 10.97
C GLY A 190 12.11 -22.06 12.01
N LYS A 191 12.35 -22.32 13.28
CA LYS A 191 11.60 -21.75 14.42
C LYS A 191 11.56 -20.21 14.44
N TYR A 192 12.56 -19.53 13.90
CA TYR A 192 12.67 -18.06 13.93
C TYR A 192 12.73 -17.44 12.55
N GLU A 193 12.47 -18.23 11.50
CA GLU A 193 12.43 -17.74 10.14
C GLU A 193 11.11 -17.00 9.89
N THR A 194 11.24 -15.69 9.71
CA THR A 194 10.11 -14.78 9.52
C THR A 194 10.34 -13.91 8.29
N GLY A 195 9.31 -13.27 7.79
CA GLY A 195 9.44 -12.33 6.67
C GLY A 195 10.51 -11.25 6.89
N SER A 196 10.73 -10.83 8.14
CA SER A 196 11.78 -9.87 8.48
C SER A 196 13.19 -10.46 8.52
N LYS A 197 13.33 -11.78 8.69
CA LYS A 197 14.64 -12.45 8.77
C LYS A 197 15.04 -13.15 7.49
N THR A 198 14.08 -13.62 6.70
CA THR A 198 14.33 -14.44 5.52
C THR A 198 14.06 -13.67 4.23
N ALA A 199 12.84 -13.19 4.00
CA ALA A 199 12.48 -12.50 2.76
C ALA A 199 13.01 -11.05 2.69
N MET A 200 12.96 -10.31 3.79
CA MET A 200 13.39 -8.91 3.82
C MET A 200 14.88 -8.70 3.51
N PRO A 201 15.84 -9.53 3.95
CA PRO A 201 17.25 -9.40 3.56
C PRO A 201 17.48 -9.54 2.05
N ILE A 202 16.73 -10.43 1.38
CA ILE A 202 16.79 -10.60 -0.08
C ILE A 202 16.29 -9.32 -0.76
N PHE A 203 15.15 -8.79 -0.31
CA PHE A 203 14.65 -7.49 -0.76
C PHE A 203 15.69 -6.38 -0.57
N LYS A 204 16.33 -6.34 0.60
CA LYS A 204 17.33 -5.33 0.94
C LYS A 204 18.51 -5.33 -0.02
N GLU A 205 19.06 -6.50 -0.28
CA GLU A 205 20.20 -6.62 -1.21
C GLU A 205 19.80 -6.27 -2.65
N PHE A 206 18.60 -6.69 -3.08
CA PHE A 206 18.09 -6.31 -4.39
C PHE A 206 17.90 -4.80 -4.52
N ILE A 207 17.24 -4.15 -3.56
CA ILE A 207 16.94 -2.71 -3.61
C ILE A 207 18.23 -1.88 -3.56
N LYS A 208 19.22 -2.28 -2.77
CA LYS A 208 20.52 -1.63 -2.68
C LYS A 208 21.21 -1.54 -4.06
N ASN A 209 21.13 -2.61 -4.84
CA ASN A 209 21.72 -2.67 -6.17
C ASN A 209 20.83 -1.99 -7.24
N ALA A 210 19.52 -2.12 -7.13
CA ALA A 210 18.59 -1.56 -8.11
C ALA A 210 18.49 -0.03 -8.04
N VAL A 211 18.56 0.57 -6.86
CA VAL A 211 18.38 2.02 -6.67
C VAL A 211 19.52 2.85 -7.27
N ASN A 212 20.70 2.28 -7.45
CA ASN A 212 21.78 2.95 -8.18
C ASN A 212 21.37 3.35 -9.61
N ASN A 213 20.38 2.66 -10.19
CA ASN A 213 19.84 2.93 -11.53
C ASN A 213 18.49 3.72 -11.49
N TYR A 214 17.86 3.84 -10.32
CA TYR A 214 16.56 4.50 -10.15
C TYR A 214 16.65 5.48 -9.00
N GLN A 215 16.67 6.78 -9.30
CA GLN A 215 16.64 7.80 -8.25
C GLN A 215 15.42 7.61 -7.35
N ALA A 216 15.64 7.24 -6.10
CA ALA A 216 14.57 7.20 -5.11
C ALA A 216 14.04 8.62 -4.88
N ARG A 217 12.74 8.80 -5.13
CA ARG A 217 12.04 10.07 -4.89
C ARG A 217 11.09 9.90 -3.71
N PRO A 218 10.80 10.97 -2.96
CA PRO A 218 9.77 10.94 -1.94
C PRO A 218 8.42 10.49 -2.49
N PHE A 219 7.62 9.82 -1.68
CA PHE A 219 6.26 9.48 -2.06
C PHE A 219 5.42 10.74 -2.28
N LYS A 220 4.74 10.79 -3.41
CA LYS A 220 3.92 11.95 -3.77
C LYS A 220 2.70 12.05 -2.89
N VAL A 221 2.60 13.15 -2.14
CA VAL A 221 1.41 13.46 -1.36
C VAL A 221 0.21 13.69 -2.28
N ALA A 222 -0.89 13.01 -2.01
CA ALA A 222 -2.12 13.18 -2.78
C ALA A 222 -2.75 14.56 -2.51
N LYS A 223 -3.46 15.10 -3.51
CA LYS A 223 -4.27 16.32 -3.31
C LYS A 223 -5.31 16.09 -2.20
N ASN A 224 -5.63 17.15 -1.45
CA ASN A 224 -6.60 17.11 -0.35
C ASN A 224 -6.19 16.18 0.82
N ILE A 225 -4.90 15.97 1.02
CA ILE A 225 -4.33 15.43 2.25
C ILE A 225 -3.84 16.59 3.11
N LYS A 226 -4.16 16.54 4.40
CA LYS A 226 -3.60 17.39 5.46
C LYS A 226 -2.72 16.55 6.36
N MET A 227 -1.48 17.00 6.54
CA MET A 227 -0.55 16.41 7.49
C MET A 227 -0.74 17.04 8.85
N MET A 228 -0.83 16.22 9.90
CA MET A 228 -0.98 16.69 11.28
C MET A 228 -0.03 15.93 12.19
N VAL A 229 0.52 16.62 13.17
CA VAL A 229 1.29 15.99 14.25
C VAL A 229 0.32 15.40 15.25
N VAL A 230 0.43 14.10 15.48
CA VAL A 230 -0.42 13.35 16.41
C VAL A 230 0.43 12.60 17.43
N ASP A 231 -0.13 12.34 18.59
CA ASP A 231 0.46 11.43 19.56
C ASP A 231 0.46 10.00 19.01
N GLU A 232 1.62 9.35 18.99
CA GLU A 232 1.81 8.01 18.38
C GLU A 232 0.89 6.95 19.02
N LYS A 233 0.62 7.06 20.30
CA LYS A 233 -0.15 6.04 21.04
C LYS A 233 -1.65 6.20 20.87
N THR A 234 -2.13 7.45 20.91
CA THR A 234 -3.56 7.75 20.93
C THR A 234 -4.12 8.12 19.55
N GLY A 235 -3.27 8.58 18.63
CA GLY A 235 -3.68 9.10 17.32
C GLY A 235 -4.35 10.48 17.40
N LYS A 236 -4.51 11.07 18.60
CA LYS A 236 -5.10 12.39 18.77
C LYS A 236 -4.08 13.48 18.39
N LYS A 237 -4.57 14.69 18.07
CA LYS A 237 -3.70 15.83 17.84
C LYS A 237 -2.71 15.98 19.01
N ALA A 238 -1.44 16.12 18.67
CA ALA A 238 -0.39 16.26 19.67
C ALA A 238 -0.56 17.55 20.51
N ASP A 239 -0.29 17.45 21.80
CA ASP A 239 -0.25 18.53 22.77
C ASP A 239 1.07 18.51 23.54
N PHE A 240 1.23 19.41 24.51
CA PHE A 240 2.44 19.51 25.33
C PHE A 240 2.71 18.28 26.21
N GLY A 241 1.69 17.41 26.41
CA GLY A 241 1.81 16.14 27.17
C GLY A 241 2.21 14.96 26.31
N SER A 242 2.25 15.11 24.99
CA SER A 242 2.54 14.03 24.05
C SER A 242 4.02 13.64 24.11
N LYS A 243 4.32 12.45 24.64
CA LYS A 243 5.70 11.95 24.80
C LYS A 243 6.37 11.55 23.49
N LYS A 244 5.58 11.05 22.54
CA LYS A 244 6.03 10.66 21.19
C LYS A 244 5.02 11.09 20.17
N THR A 245 5.48 11.75 19.14
CA THR A 245 4.63 12.26 18.07
C THR A 245 5.03 11.69 16.73
N ILE A 246 4.07 11.60 15.83
CA ILE A 246 4.24 11.22 14.42
C ILE A 246 3.46 12.19 13.55
N ILE A 247 3.85 12.28 12.29
CA ILE A 247 3.06 12.97 11.28
C ILE A 247 2.07 11.96 10.69
N GLU A 248 0.77 12.29 10.80
CA GLU A 248 -0.31 11.48 10.24
C GLU A 248 -1.00 12.21 9.10
N SER A 249 -1.50 11.44 8.13
CA SER A 249 -2.16 11.96 6.93
C SER A 249 -3.67 11.80 7.01
N PHE A 250 -4.39 12.90 6.91
CA PHE A 250 -5.84 12.95 6.97
C PHE A 250 -6.44 13.47 5.66
N LYS A 251 -7.61 12.97 5.29
CA LYS A 251 -8.41 13.55 4.20
C LYS A 251 -8.97 14.90 4.65
N LYS A 252 -8.77 15.94 3.86
CA LYS A 252 -9.17 17.31 4.21
C LYS A 252 -10.68 17.43 4.53
N GLU A 253 -11.53 16.81 3.76
CA GLU A 253 -12.97 16.80 3.93
C GLU A 253 -13.44 16.27 5.31
N LYS A 254 -12.73 15.27 5.85
CA LYS A 254 -13.04 14.73 7.18
C LYS A 254 -12.70 15.68 8.31
N ILE A 255 -11.63 16.47 8.16
CA ILE A 255 -11.20 17.44 9.18
C ILE A 255 -12.13 18.65 9.21
N GLU A 256 -12.58 19.13 8.05
CA GLU A 256 -13.47 20.27 7.97
C GLU A 256 -14.85 19.98 8.59
N ASN A 257 -15.35 18.78 8.45
CA ASN A 257 -16.60 18.34 9.10
C ASN A 257 -16.47 18.27 10.62
N GLU A 258 -15.27 17.98 11.17
CA GLU A 258 -15.03 17.98 12.61
C GLU A 258 -14.82 19.39 13.19
N LEU A 259 -14.17 20.27 12.43
CA LEU A 259 -13.92 21.65 12.88
C LEU A 259 -15.21 22.49 12.87
N ASN A 260 -16.18 22.17 12.01
CA ASN A 260 -17.49 22.83 12.00
C ASN A 260 -18.39 22.42 13.18
N VAL A 261 -18.02 21.40 13.90
CA VAL A 261 -18.73 20.89 15.10
C VAL A 261 -18.20 21.53 16.41
N GLY A 262 -17.11 22.26 16.38
CA GLY A 262 -16.36 22.72 17.56
C GLY A 262 -16.46 24.20 17.91
N ILE A 263 -17.27 25.00 17.23
CA ILE A 263 -17.29 26.47 17.48
C ILE A 263 -18.34 26.89 18.52
N ASP A 264 -19.37 26.10 18.75
CA ASP A 264 -20.43 26.43 19.72
C ASP A 264 -20.35 25.52 20.95
N GLY A 265 -19.46 25.78 21.86
CA GLY A 265 -19.40 25.47 23.30
C GLY A 265 -20.32 24.41 23.93
N LEU A 266 -20.94 23.49 23.21
CA LEU A 266 -21.88 22.50 23.72
C LEU A 266 -21.31 21.07 23.71
N ASN A 267 -21.37 20.46 24.88
CA ASN A 267 -20.98 19.10 25.25
C ASN A 267 -21.21 18.05 24.17
N TYR A 268 -20.12 17.57 23.52
CA TYR A 268 -20.14 16.41 22.64
C TYR A 268 -20.02 15.13 23.47
N LYS A 269 -21.08 14.33 23.53
CA LYS A 269 -20.99 12.90 23.80
C LYS A 269 -20.48 12.23 22.52
N ILE A 270 -19.17 11.99 22.47
CA ILE A 270 -18.56 11.12 21.44
C ILE A 270 -19.11 9.72 21.67
N SER A 271 -19.93 9.22 20.76
CA SER A 271 -20.40 7.83 20.82
C SER A 271 -19.24 6.88 20.53
N LYS A 272 -19.27 5.66 21.11
CA LYS A 272 -18.28 4.62 20.78
C LYS A 272 -18.15 4.36 19.27
N ASN A 273 -19.20 4.60 18.50
CA ASN A 273 -19.27 4.41 17.05
C ASN A 273 -18.54 5.53 16.26
N ASP A 274 -18.38 6.71 16.82
CA ASP A 274 -17.70 7.82 16.15
C ASP A 274 -16.18 7.68 16.24
N ILE A 275 -15.66 7.03 17.27
CA ILE A 275 -14.22 6.74 17.42
C ILE A 275 -13.74 5.73 16.38
N LEU A 276 -14.58 4.79 15.95
CA LEU A 276 -14.22 3.75 14.98
C LEU A 276 -14.23 4.24 13.52
N LYS A 277 -14.83 5.39 13.22
CA LYS A 277 -14.82 5.99 11.87
C LYS A 277 -13.50 6.68 11.50
N PHE A 278 -12.58 6.85 12.46
CA PHE A 278 -11.30 7.57 12.30
C PHE A 278 -10.08 6.65 12.25
N TYR A 279 -10.28 5.35 12.42
CA TYR A 279 -9.19 4.38 12.47
C TYR A 279 -9.33 3.31 11.40
#